data_8650ec471aa164bb5ae0c00863e33e05
#
_entry.id   8650ec471aa164bb5ae0c00863e33e05
#
_cell.length_a   1.000
_cell.length_b   1.000
_cell.length_c   1.000
_cell.angle_alpha   90.00
_cell.angle_beta   90.00
_cell.angle_gamma   90.00
#
_symmetry.space_group_name_H-M   'P 1'
#
loop_
_entity.id
_entity.type
_entity.pdbx_description
1 polymer ?
#
loop_
_entity_poly.entity_id
_entity_poly.type
_entity_poly.pdbx_seq_one_letter_code
_entity_poly.pdbx_strand_id
1 'polypeptide(L)'
;MPNFEGVLIDDAIRTAESRDLEIIINDSLHVPTYPGGTVLDQLPNGNVVVKPGRKVYVTINSYRQRMVNVPFVAGRSLRQAINMLEAVGLEVERIDYVEDIATNYVLEEYLGEEMVTEESDLKAELGSGVRLQVGVAPDAKPLATPLLLGRNMAEAKSRLWESGLNVGALIFDEGILAVERSRAKVYSQSVMAGEGIEYGSSVTLYFTLDEERVTEAVNAHEKAVQRAREVADSLANAEKELLRQAEEAKAQQSRNSNNEDEFLY
;
A
#
# COMPACT_ATOMS: atom_id res chain seq x y z
N MET A 1 38.52 13.37 14.21
CA MET A 1 37.34 13.73 13.43
C MET A 1 36.15 13.87 14.37
N PRO A 2 35.48 15.03 14.45
CA PRO A 2 34.20 15.13 15.14
C PRO A 2 33.12 14.26 14.48
N ASN A 3 32.08 13.89 15.23
CA ASN A 3 30.86 13.37 14.64
C ASN A 3 29.90 14.54 14.37
N PHE A 4 29.54 14.74 13.11
CA PHE A 4 28.67 15.82 12.67
C PHE A 4 27.24 15.31 12.38
N GLU A 5 27.00 13.98 12.35
CA GLU A 5 25.67 13.42 12.13
C GLU A 5 24.67 13.94 13.16
N GLY A 6 23.51 14.40 12.70
CA GLY A 6 22.46 15.01 13.52
C GLY A 6 22.70 16.48 13.90
N VAL A 7 23.82 17.09 13.50
CA VAL A 7 24.18 18.49 13.77
C VAL A 7 23.72 19.37 12.60
N LEU A 8 23.30 20.61 12.87
CA LEU A 8 23.02 21.57 11.82
C LEU A 8 24.31 21.95 11.08
N ILE A 9 24.24 22.15 9.78
CA ILE A 9 25.38 22.38 8.91
C ILE A 9 26.20 23.60 9.35
N ASP A 10 25.57 24.69 9.81
CA ASP A 10 26.26 25.89 10.28
C ASP A 10 27.09 25.62 11.56
N ASP A 11 26.60 24.77 12.45
CA ASP A 11 27.31 24.36 13.66
C ASP A 11 28.45 23.38 13.34
N ALA A 12 28.20 22.48 12.38
CA ALA A 12 29.18 21.53 11.88
C ALA A 12 30.37 22.28 11.24
N ILE A 13 30.10 23.30 10.41
CA ILE A 13 31.15 24.15 9.78
C ILE A 13 31.97 24.84 10.85
N ARG A 14 31.34 25.52 11.80
CA ARG A 14 32.05 26.19 12.91
C ARG A 14 32.96 25.23 13.71
N THR A 15 32.45 24.04 13.97
CA THR A 15 33.19 23.02 14.70
C THR A 15 34.36 22.47 13.88
N ALA A 16 34.18 22.28 12.59
CA ALA A 16 35.21 21.81 11.68
C ALA A 16 36.36 22.83 11.54
N GLU A 17 36.01 24.10 11.32
CA GLU A 17 36.97 25.21 11.22
C GLU A 17 37.85 25.34 12.49
N SER A 18 37.25 25.19 13.68
CA SER A 18 37.96 25.20 14.95
C SER A 18 39.00 24.07 15.09
N ARG A 19 38.91 23.05 14.25
CA ARG A 19 39.80 21.86 14.25
C ARG A 19 40.61 21.72 12.96
N ASP A 20 40.73 22.77 12.19
CA ASP A 20 41.45 22.80 10.92
C ASP A 20 40.94 21.72 9.96
N LEU A 21 39.63 21.64 9.82
CA LEU A 21 38.91 20.76 8.87
C LEU A 21 38.03 21.59 7.95
N GLU A 22 37.82 21.11 6.72
CA GLU A 22 37.00 21.78 5.72
C GLU A 22 35.76 20.90 5.43
N ILE A 23 34.53 21.41 5.64
CA ILE A 23 33.30 20.71 5.26
C ILE A 23 32.96 21.03 3.81
N ILE A 24 32.63 19.99 3.07
CA ILE A 24 32.10 20.05 1.69
C ILE A 24 30.76 19.34 1.67
N ILE A 25 29.71 20.08 1.34
CA ILE A 25 28.38 19.47 1.07
C ILE A 25 28.49 18.77 -0.28
N ASN A 26 28.44 17.45 -0.25
CA ASN A 26 28.56 16.59 -1.43
C ASN A 26 27.18 16.26 -2.02
N ASP A 27 26.15 16.13 -1.17
CA ASP A 27 24.81 15.76 -1.54
C ASP A 27 23.76 16.31 -0.58
N SER A 28 22.50 16.33 -0.99
CA SER A 28 21.36 16.65 -0.14
C SER A 28 20.21 15.70 -0.38
N LEU A 29 19.64 15.17 0.70
CA LEU A 29 18.53 14.24 0.70
C LEU A 29 17.44 14.77 1.62
N HIS A 30 16.17 14.69 1.22
CA HIS A 30 15.09 15.09 2.11
C HIS A 30 14.64 13.90 2.98
N VAL A 31 14.81 14.07 4.30
CA VAL A 31 14.32 13.13 5.33
C VAL A 31 13.39 13.91 6.26
N PRO A 32 12.06 13.63 6.25
CA PRO A 32 11.08 14.42 7.00
C PRO A 32 11.32 14.50 8.51
N THR A 33 12.06 13.53 9.07
CA THR A 33 12.34 13.42 10.51
C THR A 33 13.36 14.44 11.00
N TYR A 34 14.19 15.01 10.11
CA TYR A 34 15.23 15.96 10.45
C TYR A 34 14.91 17.36 9.94
N PRO A 35 15.27 18.42 10.69
CA PRO A 35 15.24 19.77 10.16
C PRO A 35 16.09 19.93 8.91
N GLY A 36 15.70 20.82 7.99
CA GLY A 36 16.53 21.18 6.84
C GLY A 36 17.92 21.66 7.28
N GLY A 37 18.96 21.26 6.55
CA GLY A 37 20.37 21.58 6.89
C GLY A 37 21.00 20.71 7.96
N THR A 38 20.31 19.67 8.46
CA THR A 38 20.94 18.68 9.37
C THR A 38 21.87 17.77 8.58
N VAL A 39 23.08 17.53 9.09
CA VAL A 39 24.01 16.54 8.52
C VAL A 39 23.46 15.14 8.75
N LEU A 40 23.21 14.41 7.65
CA LEU A 40 22.66 13.04 7.66
C LEU A 40 23.73 11.97 7.63
N ASP A 41 24.85 12.27 6.94
CA ASP A 41 25.98 11.36 6.77
C ASP A 41 27.26 12.15 6.57
N GLN A 42 28.41 11.57 6.94
CA GLN A 42 29.73 12.17 6.76
C GLN A 42 30.81 11.17 6.33
N LEU A 43 31.73 11.64 5.50
CA LEU A 43 32.94 10.91 5.11
C LEU A 43 34.16 11.79 5.22
N PRO A 44 35.20 11.43 6.03
CA PRO A 44 35.36 10.24 6.88
C PRO A 44 34.41 10.22 8.08
N ASN A 45 34.08 9.01 8.54
CA ASN A 45 33.19 8.80 9.68
C ASN A 45 33.67 9.53 10.94
N GLY A 46 32.76 9.85 11.83
CA GLY A 46 33.05 10.42 13.13
C GLY A 46 34.03 9.55 13.94
N ASN A 47 34.75 10.18 14.85
CA ASN A 47 35.69 9.55 15.80
C ASN A 47 36.92 8.84 15.18
N VAL A 48 37.21 8.99 13.89
CA VAL A 48 38.46 8.51 13.27
C VAL A 48 39.55 9.57 13.35
N VAL A 49 40.81 9.14 13.35
CA VAL A 49 41.97 10.04 13.33
C VAL A 49 42.22 10.50 11.89
N VAL A 50 42.31 11.81 11.69
CA VAL A 50 42.52 12.43 10.36
C VAL A 50 43.66 13.46 10.47
N LYS A 51 44.26 13.79 9.31
CA LYS A 51 45.27 14.85 9.23
C LYS A 51 44.59 16.23 9.26
N PRO A 52 45.24 17.27 9.81
CA PRO A 52 44.82 18.65 9.65
C PRO A 52 44.59 19.01 8.17
N GLY A 53 43.69 19.93 7.89
CA GLY A 53 43.31 20.31 6.53
C GLY A 53 42.49 19.24 5.77
N ARG A 54 42.02 18.18 6.45
CA ARG A 54 41.21 17.13 5.79
C ARG A 54 39.83 17.65 5.39
N LYS A 55 39.43 17.38 4.15
CA LYS A 55 38.07 17.61 3.68
C LYS A 55 37.14 16.56 4.23
N VAL A 56 35.98 17.02 4.72
CA VAL A 56 34.90 16.20 5.24
C VAL A 56 33.72 16.38 4.30
N TYR A 57 33.38 15.35 3.59
CA TYR A 57 32.20 15.34 2.71
C TYR A 57 30.98 14.99 3.54
N VAL A 58 29.94 15.81 3.44
CA VAL A 58 28.68 15.60 4.18
C VAL A 58 27.50 15.56 3.24
N THR A 59 26.53 14.69 3.57
CA THR A 59 25.18 14.72 3.03
C THR A 59 24.30 15.45 4.01
N ILE A 60 23.59 16.49 3.58
CA ILE A 60 22.70 17.27 4.45
C ILE A 60 21.22 16.97 4.14
N ASN A 61 20.38 17.19 5.14
CA ASN A 61 18.94 17.22 4.91
C ASN A 61 18.58 18.45 4.07
N SER A 62 17.86 18.24 2.97
CA SER A 62 17.41 19.34 2.11
C SER A 62 16.43 20.24 2.84
N TYR A 63 16.52 21.55 2.62
CA TYR A 63 15.58 22.55 3.15
C TYR A 63 14.21 22.49 2.45
N ARG A 64 14.14 21.91 1.26
CA ARG A 64 12.90 21.78 0.47
C ARG A 64 12.80 20.39 -0.09
N GLN A 65 11.58 19.88 -0.15
CA GLN A 65 11.27 18.66 -0.88
C GLN A 65 11.49 18.87 -2.39
N ARG A 66 11.83 17.78 -3.07
CA ARG A 66 11.94 17.78 -4.53
C ARG A 66 10.54 17.95 -5.14
N MET A 67 10.39 18.93 -6.01
CA MET A 67 9.16 19.11 -6.80
C MET A 67 9.18 18.19 -8.02
N VAL A 68 8.05 17.57 -8.31
CA VAL A 68 7.82 16.76 -9.51
C VAL A 68 6.57 17.26 -10.24
N ASN A 69 6.53 17.08 -11.56
CA ASN A 69 5.35 17.43 -12.34
C ASN A 69 4.25 16.40 -12.07
N VAL A 70 3.01 16.87 -11.91
CA VAL A 70 1.84 16.00 -11.76
C VAL A 70 1.44 15.50 -13.16
N PRO A 71 1.47 14.18 -13.42
CA PRO A 71 1.08 13.65 -14.72
C PRO A 71 -0.43 13.68 -14.86
N PHE A 72 -0.99 14.04 -16.01
CA PHE A 72 -2.40 13.94 -16.29
C PHE A 72 -2.84 12.48 -16.46
N VAL A 73 -3.70 11.99 -15.55
CA VAL A 73 -4.15 10.59 -15.50
C VAL A 73 -5.66 10.40 -15.71
N ALA A 74 -6.45 11.48 -15.80
CA ALA A 74 -7.84 11.36 -16.21
C ALA A 74 -7.96 10.73 -17.60
N GLY A 75 -8.99 9.93 -17.82
CA GLY A 75 -9.13 9.14 -19.06
C GLY A 75 -8.29 7.85 -19.08
N ARG A 76 -7.70 7.43 -17.97
CA ARG A 76 -6.94 6.18 -17.83
C ARG A 76 -7.66 5.20 -16.91
N SER A 77 -7.29 3.91 -17.00
CA SER A 77 -7.71 2.97 -15.95
C SER A 77 -7.05 3.31 -14.62
N LEU A 78 -7.72 3.04 -13.50
CA LEU A 78 -7.18 3.30 -12.15
C LEU A 78 -5.77 2.72 -11.97
N ARG A 79 -5.51 1.50 -12.46
CA ARG A 79 -4.18 0.87 -12.37
C ARG A 79 -3.12 1.64 -13.16
N GLN A 80 -3.44 2.13 -14.36
CA GLN A 80 -2.50 2.95 -15.15
C GLN A 80 -2.23 4.27 -14.46
N ALA A 81 -3.27 4.92 -13.90
CA ALA A 81 -3.14 6.16 -13.16
C ALA A 81 -2.20 6.01 -11.96
N ILE A 82 -2.40 4.97 -11.14
CA ILE A 82 -1.54 4.67 -9.99
C ILE A 82 -0.08 4.50 -10.43
N ASN A 83 0.17 3.66 -11.44
CA ASN A 83 1.52 3.43 -11.95
C ASN A 83 2.18 4.72 -12.48
N MET A 84 1.41 5.61 -13.11
CA MET A 84 1.94 6.90 -13.61
C MET A 84 2.29 7.85 -12.46
N LEU A 85 1.48 7.92 -11.42
CA LEU A 85 1.74 8.70 -10.22
C LEU A 85 2.97 8.17 -9.47
N GLU A 86 3.03 6.86 -9.20
CA GLU A 86 4.16 6.21 -8.53
C GLU A 86 5.48 6.38 -9.31
N ALA A 87 5.44 6.34 -10.64
CA ALA A 87 6.63 6.51 -11.49
C ALA A 87 7.30 7.89 -11.32
N VAL A 88 6.54 8.93 -10.98
CA VAL A 88 7.08 10.27 -10.69
C VAL A 88 7.26 10.51 -9.19
N GLY A 89 6.92 9.52 -8.34
CA GLY A 89 7.06 9.57 -6.89
C GLY A 89 5.93 10.31 -6.18
N LEU A 90 4.73 10.35 -6.80
CA LEU A 90 3.49 10.78 -6.17
C LEU A 90 2.71 9.58 -5.66
N GLU A 91 1.84 9.80 -4.69
CA GLU A 91 0.97 8.78 -4.13
C GLU A 91 -0.51 9.11 -4.43
N VAL A 92 -1.38 8.13 -4.30
CA VAL A 92 -2.82 8.39 -4.24
C VAL A 92 -3.17 8.84 -2.82
N GLU A 93 -3.82 9.99 -2.68
CA GLU A 93 -4.34 10.46 -1.39
C GLU A 93 -5.65 9.74 -1.07
N ARG A 94 -6.55 9.76 -2.05
CA ARG A 94 -7.89 9.21 -1.91
C ARG A 94 -8.49 8.87 -3.27
N ILE A 95 -9.29 7.81 -3.30
CA ILE A 95 -10.13 7.42 -4.42
C ILE A 95 -11.59 7.68 -4.02
N ASP A 96 -12.26 8.57 -4.73
CA ASP A 96 -13.69 8.83 -4.59
C ASP A 96 -14.43 8.20 -5.76
N TYR A 97 -15.33 7.25 -5.47
CA TYR A 97 -16.13 6.59 -6.50
C TYR A 97 -17.44 7.34 -6.76
N VAL A 98 -17.76 7.49 -8.04
CA VAL A 98 -19.04 8.04 -8.52
C VAL A 98 -19.67 7.07 -9.49
N GLU A 99 -21.02 7.08 -9.57
CA GLU A 99 -21.75 6.24 -10.50
C GLU A 99 -21.41 6.62 -11.94
N ASP A 100 -20.93 5.63 -12.70
CA ASP A 100 -20.57 5.74 -14.11
C ASP A 100 -20.73 4.39 -14.81
N ILE A 101 -20.80 4.39 -16.14
CA ILE A 101 -20.88 3.17 -16.94
C ILE A 101 -19.56 2.37 -16.95
N ALA A 102 -18.43 3.03 -16.70
CA ALA A 102 -17.10 2.45 -16.72
C ALA A 102 -16.53 2.31 -15.30
N THR A 103 -16.45 1.06 -14.81
CA THR A 103 -15.83 0.78 -13.52
C THR A 103 -14.30 0.85 -13.58
N ASN A 104 -13.67 1.46 -12.54
CA ASN A 104 -12.23 1.64 -12.41
C ASN A 104 -11.59 2.48 -13.53
N TYR A 105 -12.30 3.49 -13.99
CA TYR A 105 -11.83 4.47 -14.94
C TYR A 105 -11.74 5.84 -14.27
N VAL A 106 -10.59 6.51 -14.36
CA VAL A 106 -10.38 7.82 -13.73
C VAL A 106 -11.11 8.88 -14.56
N LEU A 107 -12.05 9.55 -13.92
CA LEU A 107 -12.86 10.61 -14.54
C LEU A 107 -12.18 11.97 -14.36
N GLU A 108 -11.74 12.25 -13.13
CA GLU A 108 -11.10 13.50 -12.74
C GLU A 108 -9.98 13.24 -11.74
N GLU A 109 -9.03 14.15 -11.69
CA GLU A 109 -7.93 14.13 -10.72
C GLU A 109 -7.71 15.52 -10.12
N TYR A 110 -7.25 15.54 -8.86
CA TYR A 110 -7.09 16.77 -8.10
C TYR A 110 -5.79 16.75 -7.29
N LEU A 111 -5.08 17.88 -7.33
CA LEU A 111 -3.97 18.17 -6.41
C LEU A 111 -4.50 19.15 -5.36
N GLY A 112 -4.80 18.66 -4.15
CA GLY A 112 -5.56 19.42 -3.17
C GLY A 112 -6.96 19.76 -3.71
N GLU A 113 -7.25 21.06 -3.86
CA GLU A 113 -8.52 21.55 -4.41
C GLU A 113 -8.46 21.88 -5.92
N GLU A 114 -7.28 21.82 -6.53
CA GLU A 114 -7.08 22.18 -7.93
C GLU A 114 -7.22 20.96 -8.83
N MET A 115 -8.12 21.09 -9.83
CA MET A 115 -8.31 20.05 -10.84
C MET A 115 -7.10 20.02 -11.80
N VAL A 116 -6.53 18.84 -12.00
CA VAL A 116 -5.45 18.61 -12.96
C VAL A 116 -6.07 18.42 -14.34
N THR A 117 -5.58 19.16 -15.31
CA THR A 117 -5.99 19.06 -16.71
C THR A 117 -4.78 18.74 -17.60
N GLU A 118 -5.02 18.36 -18.85
CA GLU A 118 -3.93 18.05 -19.80
C GLU A 118 -3.01 19.26 -20.05
N GLU A 119 -3.54 20.48 -19.87
CA GLU A 119 -2.81 21.74 -20.06
C GLU A 119 -2.15 22.24 -18.78
N SER A 120 -2.42 21.61 -17.61
CA SER A 120 -1.88 22.02 -16.32
C SER A 120 -0.39 21.71 -16.23
N ASP A 121 0.43 22.69 -15.82
CA ASP A 121 1.84 22.49 -15.42
C ASP A 121 1.96 22.50 -13.89
N LEU A 122 1.14 21.67 -13.24
CA LEU A 122 1.12 21.58 -11.78
C LEU A 122 2.31 20.79 -11.27
N LYS A 123 2.86 21.25 -10.15
CA LYS A 123 3.97 20.61 -9.46
C LYS A 123 3.59 20.31 -8.02
N ALA A 124 3.97 19.14 -7.59
CA ALA A 124 3.77 18.67 -6.22
C ALA A 124 5.10 18.26 -5.59
N GLU A 125 5.17 18.27 -4.27
CA GLU A 125 6.31 17.72 -3.55
C GLU A 125 6.36 16.19 -3.73
N LEU A 126 7.56 15.64 -3.85
CA LEU A 126 7.76 14.19 -3.90
C LEU A 126 7.08 13.52 -2.72
N GLY A 127 6.26 12.51 -2.98
CA GLY A 127 5.45 11.82 -1.96
C GLY A 127 4.11 12.48 -1.64
N SER A 128 3.76 13.60 -2.31
CA SER A 128 2.42 14.18 -2.19
C SER A 128 1.35 13.28 -2.77
N GLY A 129 0.14 13.37 -2.22
CA GLY A 129 -1.01 12.62 -2.67
C GLY A 129 -1.84 13.37 -3.72
N VAL A 130 -2.39 12.61 -4.67
CA VAL A 130 -3.35 13.06 -5.67
C VAL A 130 -4.69 12.37 -5.40
N ARG A 131 -5.77 13.15 -5.36
CA ARG A 131 -7.13 12.61 -5.22
C ARG A 131 -7.69 12.25 -6.59
N LEU A 132 -8.23 11.04 -6.70
CA LEU A 132 -8.80 10.52 -7.95
C LEU A 132 -10.31 10.34 -7.81
N GLN A 133 -11.08 10.85 -8.77
CA GLN A 133 -12.48 10.52 -8.94
C GLN A 133 -12.61 9.41 -9.98
N VAL A 134 -13.22 8.28 -9.60
CA VAL A 134 -13.22 7.05 -10.38
C VAL A 134 -14.64 6.55 -10.59
N GLY A 135 -14.95 6.09 -11.78
CA GLY A 135 -16.24 5.54 -12.12
C GLY A 135 -16.47 4.17 -11.49
N VAL A 136 -17.72 3.88 -11.11
CA VAL A 136 -18.21 2.55 -10.72
C VAL A 136 -19.60 2.31 -11.27
N ALA A 137 -19.80 1.15 -11.90
CA ALA A 137 -21.11 0.78 -12.42
C ALA A 137 -22.10 0.49 -11.27
N PRO A 138 -23.40 0.84 -11.42
CA PRO A 138 -24.41 0.66 -10.37
C PRO A 138 -24.59 -0.79 -9.91
N ASP A 139 -24.28 -1.74 -10.79
CA ASP A 139 -24.37 -3.19 -10.56
C ASP A 139 -23.02 -3.85 -10.28
N ALA A 140 -21.98 -3.06 -10.02
CA ALA A 140 -20.65 -3.56 -9.70
C ALA A 140 -20.67 -4.41 -8.42
N LYS A 141 -20.06 -5.59 -8.51
CA LYS A 141 -19.97 -6.49 -7.35
C LYS A 141 -18.96 -5.95 -6.35
N PRO A 142 -19.17 -6.17 -5.03
CA PRO A 142 -18.20 -5.82 -4.02
C PRO A 142 -16.80 -6.35 -4.36
N LEU A 143 -15.78 -5.58 -3.98
CA LEU A 143 -14.38 -5.96 -4.15
C LEU A 143 -14.01 -7.03 -3.12
N ALA A 144 -13.07 -7.90 -3.48
CA ALA A 144 -12.44 -8.78 -2.51
C ALA A 144 -11.24 -8.05 -1.88
N THR A 145 -11.23 -7.94 -0.56
CA THR A 145 -10.11 -7.31 0.16
C THR A 145 -8.81 -8.06 -0.10
N PRO A 146 -7.73 -7.39 -0.52
CA PRO A 146 -6.45 -8.04 -0.79
C PRO A 146 -5.77 -8.52 0.49
N LEU A 147 -4.93 -9.55 0.36
CA LEU A 147 -4.04 -9.99 1.43
C LEU A 147 -2.84 -9.05 1.53
N LEU A 148 -2.70 -8.40 2.69
CA LEU A 148 -1.66 -7.41 2.96
C LEU A 148 -0.66 -7.84 4.04
N LEU A 149 -0.94 -8.96 4.74
CA LEU A 149 -0.05 -9.50 5.77
C LEU A 149 1.36 -9.76 5.22
N GLY A 150 2.38 -9.39 5.97
CA GLY A 150 3.79 -9.55 5.62
C GLY A 150 4.34 -8.50 4.65
N ARG A 151 3.51 -7.61 4.11
CA ARG A 151 3.95 -6.53 3.20
C ARG A 151 4.48 -5.34 3.98
N ASN A 152 5.42 -4.61 3.39
CA ASN A 152 5.83 -3.31 3.90
C ASN A 152 4.75 -2.24 3.60
N MET A 153 4.94 -1.05 4.15
CA MET A 153 3.96 0.04 4.04
C MET A 153 3.70 0.46 2.58
N ALA A 154 4.73 0.61 1.78
CA ALA A 154 4.59 1.05 0.38
C ALA A 154 3.84 0.01 -0.46
N GLU A 155 4.22 -1.28 -0.35
CA GLU A 155 3.56 -2.39 -1.04
C GLU A 155 2.09 -2.54 -0.63
N ALA A 156 1.79 -2.36 0.67
CA ALA A 156 0.43 -2.49 1.18
C ALA A 156 -0.48 -1.35 0.68
N LYS A 157 0.02 -0.11 0.66
CA LYS A 157 -0.69 1.05 0.11
C LYS A 157 -0.98 0.88 -1.38
N SER A 158 0.06 0.59 -2.18
CA SER A 158 -0.08 0.37 -3.62
C SER A 158 -1.11 -0.74 -3.92
N ARG A 159 -1.07 -1.84 -3.14
CA ARG A 159 -2.00 -2.95 -3.31
C ARG A 159 -3.45 -2.60 -2.99
N LEU A 160 -3.69 -1.76 -1.98
CA LEU A 160 -5.03 -1.25 -1.69
C LEU A 160 -5.55 -0.40 -2.84
N TRP A 161 -4.78 0.58 -3.30
CA TRP A 161 -5.17 1.46 -4.40
C TRP A 161 -5.42 0.69 -5.70
N GLU A 162 -4.53 -0.24 -6.07
CA GLU A 162 -4.73 -1.12 -7.24
C GLU A 162 -6.04 -1.94 -7.15
N SER A 163 -6.46 -2.26 -5.92
CA SER A 163 -7.72 -2.98 -5.67
C SER A 163 -8.94 -2.06 -5.59
N GLY A 164 -8.79 -0.74 -5.78
CA GLY A 164 -9.88 0.22 -5.69
C GLY A 164 -10.30 0.57 -4.26
N LEU A 165 -9.40 0.37 -3.30
CA LEU A 165 -9.63 0.65 -1.88
C LEU A 165 -8.76 1.80 -1.40
N ASN A 166 -9.24 2.50 -0.38
CA ASN A 166 -8.49 3.57 0.27
C ASN A 166 -7.64 3.04 1.43
N VAL A 167 -6.52 3.72 1.66
CA VAL A 167 -5.69 3.51 2.85
C VAL A 167 -6.36 4.19 4.04
N GLY A 168 -6.67 3.42 5.07
CA GLY A 168 -7.17 3.92 6.34
C GLY A 168 -6.04 4.36 7.28
N ALA A 169 -6.23 4.21 8.57
CA ALA A 169 -5.19 4.52 9.54
C ALA A 169 -4.00 3.54 9.41
N LEU A 170 -2.78 4.08 9.51
CA LEU A 170 -1.55 3.31 9.60
C LEU A 170 -1.11 3.29 11.06
N ILE A 171 -1.28 2.17 11.74
CA ILE A 171 -1.03 2.01 13.16
C ILE A 171 0.25 1.19 13.34
N PHE A 172 1.22 1.78 14.02
CA PHE A 172 2.50 1.15 14.32
C PHE A 172 2.57 0.76 15.78
N ASP A 173 3.23 -0.35 16.09
CA ASP A 173 3.50 -0.75 17.46
C ASP A 173 4.29 0.36 18.20
N GLU A 174 4.11 0.43 19.52
CA GLU A 174 4.82 1.40 20.36
C GLU A 174 6.33 1.23 20.24
N GLY A 175 7.04 2.37 20.17
CA GLY A 175 8.50 2.42 20.08
C GLY A 175 9.08 2.37 18.66
N ILE A 176 8.27 2.15 17.62
CA ILE A 176 8.75 2.20 16.24
C ILE A 176 8.99 3.65 15.82
N LEU A 177 10.26 3.98 15.59
CA LEU A 177 10.67 5.32 15.14
C LEU A 177 10.22 5.58 13.70
N ALA A 178 10.05 6.86 13.34
CA ALA A 178 9.63 7.26 11.99
C ALA A 178 10.54 6.71 10.89
N VAL A 179 11.86 6.66 11.14
CA VAL A 179 12.88 6.14 10.20
C VAL A 179 12.79 4.61 10.00
N GLU A 180 12.17 3.89 10.93
CA GLU A 180 12.03 2.43 10.90
C GLU A 180 10.71 1.99 10.25
N ARG A 181 9.75 2.90 10.08
CA ARG A 181 8.40 2.59 9.55
C ARG A 181 8.44 1.94 8.17
N SER A 182 9.42 2.29 7.34
CA SER A 182 9.59 1.68 6.01
C SER A 182 9.93 0.19 6.06
N ARG A 183 10.53 -0.29 7.17
CA ARG A 183 10.91 -1.69 7.40
C ARG A 183 9.80 -2.49 8.09
N ALA A 184 8.87 -1.81 8.76
CA ALA A 184 7.77 -2.45 9.45
C ALA A 184 6.85 -3.18 8.46
N LYS A 185 6.32 -4.33 8.87
CA LYS A 185 5.45 -5.17 8.06
C LYS A 185 4.04 -5.24 8.65
N VAL A 186 3.06 -5.39 7.78
CA VAL A 186 1.66 -5.57 8.18
C VAL A 186 1.50 -6.92 8.89
N TYR A 187 1.01 -6.90 10.12
CA TYR A 187 0.62 -8.12 10.84
C TYR A 187 -0.90 -8.26 11.01
N SER A 188 -1.66 -7.17 10.77
CA SER A 188 -3.12 -7.21 10.82
C SER A 188 -3.73 -6.13 9.90
N GLN A 189 -4.93 -6.37 9.43
CA GLN A 189 -5.75 -5.45 8.64
C GLN A 189 -7.18 -5.45 9.16
N SER A 190 -7.89 -4.30 9.07
CA SER A 190 -9.23 -4.14 9.66
C SER A 190 -10.32 -4.96 8.98
N VAL A 191 -10.13 -5.35 7.74
CA VAL A 191 -11.03 -6.21 6.95
C VAL A 191 -10.24 -7.41 6.49
N MET A 192 -10.77 -8.61 6.68
CA MET A 192 -10.05 -9.84 6.36
C MET A 192 -9.83 -10.00 4.86
N ALA A 193 -8.70 -10.57 4.49
CA ALA A 193 -8.41 -10.87 3.08
C ALA A 193 -9.47 -11.82 2.49
N GLY A 194 -9.98 -11.47 1.31
CA GLY A 194 -11.07 -12.20 0.64
C GLY A 194 -12.48 -11.78 1.06
N GLU A 195 -12.63 -11.00 2.13
CA GLU A 195 -13.93 -10.45 2.53
C GLU A 195 -14.40 -9.40 1.54
N GLY A 196 -15.71 -9.40 1.25
CA GLY A 196 -16.33 -8.44 0.34
C GLY A 196 -16.39 -7.05 0.96
N ILE A 197 -15.96 -6.04 0.21
CA ILE A 197 -15.92 -4.64 0.63
C ILE A 197 -16.35 -3.73 -0.53
N GLU A 198 -16.98 -2.61 -0.21
CA GLU A 198 -17.40 -1.64 -1.20
C GLU A 198 -16.24 -0.85 -1.80
N TYR A 199 -16.38 -0.41 -3.04
CA TYR A 199 -15.42 0.47 -3.71
C TYR A 199 -15.13 1.73 -2.89
N GLY A 200 -13.88 2.14 -2.84
CA GLY A 200 -13.45 3.34 -2.10
C GLY A 200 -13.45 3.20 -0.57
N SER A 201 -13.83 2.04 -0.03
CA SER A 201 -13.74 1.79 1.41
C SER A 201 -12.30 1.85 1.90
N SER A 202 -12.10 2.29 3.16
CA SER A 202 -10.77 2.42 3.76
C SER A 202 -10.42 1.20 4.61
N VAL A 203 -9.20 0.68 4.43
CA VAL A 203 -8.66 -0.43 5.21
C VAL A 203 -7.55 0.07 6.13
N THR A 204 -7.72 -0.09 7.44
CA THR A 204 -6.70 0.22 8.46
C THR A 204 -5.67 -0.90 8.53
N LEU A 205 -4.41 -0.53 8.62
CA LEU A 205 -3.27 -1.45 8.64
C LEU A 205 -2.49 -1.31 9.94
N TYR A 206 -2.09 -2.45 10.51
CA TYR A 206 -1.31 -2.54 11.75
C TYR A 206 0.08 -3.09 11.44
N PHE A 207 1.12 -2.36 11.87
CA PHE A 207 2.51 -2.62 11.53
C PHE A 207 3.35 -2.98 12.74
N THR A 208 4.26 -3.92 12.54
CA THR A 208 5.26 -4.33 13.54
C THR A 208 6.63 -4.53 12.90
N LEU A 209 7.70 -4.46 13.71
CA LEU A 209 9.05 -4.90 13.36
C LEU A 209 9.33 -6.34 13.82
N ASP A 210 8.40 -6.94 14.58
CA ASP A 210 8.51 -8.31 15.08
C ASP A 210 8.18 -9.31 13.96
N GLU A 211 9.21 -9.98 13.44
CA GLU A 211 9.08 -10.97 12.37
C GLU A 211 8.33 -12.24 12.79
N GLU A 212 8.40 -12.61 14.07
CA GLU A 212 7.66 -13.77 14.60
C GLU A 212 6.16 -13.49 14.54
N ARG A 213 5.75 -12.33 15.02
CA ARG A 213 4.35 -11.87 14.98
C ARG A 213 3.79 -11.79 13.55
N VAL A 214 4.59 -11.33 12.60
CA VAL A 214 4.21 -11.32 11.17
C VAL A 214 4.02 -12.74 10.66
N THR A 215 4.97 -13.62 10.95
CA THR A 215 4.93 -15.03 10.51
C THR A 215 3.74 -15.77 11.10
N GLU A 216 3.44 -15.56 12.37
CA GLU A 216 2.25 -16.12 13.03
C GLU A 216 0.96 -15.66 12.36
N ALA A 217 0.85 -14.37 12.06
CA ALA A 217 -0.32 -13.79 11.39
C ALA A 217 -0.53 -14.40 9.98
N VAL A 218 0.54 -14.52 9.19
CA VAL A 218 0.48 -15.15 7.86
C VAL A 218 0.08 -16.61 7.97
N ASN A 219 0.72 -17.39 8.85
CA ASN A 219 0.40 -18.81 9.07
C ASN A 219 -1.04 -19.02 9.56
N ALA A 220 -1.52 -18.14 10.44
CA ALA A 220 -2.90 -18.19 10.93
C ALA A 220 -3.91 -17.95 9.79
N HIS A 221 -3.62 -16.98 8.93
CA HIS A 221 -4.44 -16.71 7.75
C HIS A 221 -4.45 -17.90 6.78
N GLU A 222 -3.29 -18.47 6.45
CA GLU A 222 -3.19 -19.65 5.55
C GLU A 222 -3.99 -20.83 6.09
N LYS A 223 -3.88 -21.12 7.40
CA LYS A 223 -4.66 -22.16 8.06
C LYS A 223 -6.16 -21.89 8.00
N ALA A 224 -6.57 -20.63 8.16
CA ALA A 224 -7.98 -20.24 8.07
C ALA A 224 -8.52 -20.44 6.64
N VAL A 225 -7.76 -20.04 5.62
CA VAL A 225 -8.11 -20.24 4.20
C VAL A 225 -8.20 -21.73 3.86
N GLN A 226 -7.25 -22.53 4.33
CA GLN A 226 -7.25 -23.98 4.11
C GLN A 226 -8.51 -24.63 4.72
N ARG A 227 -8.84 -24.29 5.98
CA ARG A 227 -10.06 -24.79 6.65
C ARG A 227 -11.34 -24.37 5.91
N ALA A 228 -11.39 -23.12 5.44
CA ALA A 228 -12.53 -22.63 4.67
C ALA A 228 -12.72 -23.41 3.36
N ARG A 229 -11.61 -23.75 2.66
CA ARG A 229 -11.64 -24.59 1.46
C ARG A 229 -12.13 -26.01 1.78
N GLU A 230 -11.63 -26.63 2.81
CA GLU A 230 -12.07 -27.99 3.23
C GLU A 230 -13.56 -28.04 3.55
N VAL A 231 -14.08 -27.01 4.24
CA VAL A 231 -15.50 -26.89 4.53
C VAL A 231 -16.31 -26.68 3.23
N ALA A 232 -15.85 -25.81 2.33
CA ALA A 232 -16.52 -25.57 1.05
C ALA A 232 -16.57 -26.82 0.18
N ASP A 233 -15.47 -27.57 0.10
CA ASP A 233 -15.40 -28.83 -0.65
C ASP A 233 -16.32 -29.91 -0.04
N SER A 234 -16.38 -29.97 1.30
CA SER A 234 -17.29 -30.89 1.99
C SER A 234 -18.76 -30.56 1.72
N LEU A 235 -19.13 -29.26 1.76
CA LEU A 235 -20.50 -28.81 1.44
C LEU A 235 -20.85 -29.09 -0.03
N ALA A 236 -19.95 -28.79 -0.96
CA ALA A 236 -20.16 -29.06 -2.39
C ALA A 236 -20.35 -30.56 -2.68
N ASN A 237 -19.61 -31.42 -1.99
CA ASN A 237 -19.76 -32.88 -2.11
C ASN A 237 -21.07 -33.36 -1.51
N ALA A 238 -21.49 -32.82 -0.37
CA ALA A 238 -22.78 -33.12 0.24
C ALA A 238 -23.96 -32.70 -0.65
N GLU A 239 -23.88 -31.53 -1.26
CA GLU A 239 -24.90 -31.03 -2.21
C GLU A 239 -25.01 -31.91 -3.45
N LYS A 240 -23.88 -32.32 -4.04
CA LYS A 240 -23.85 -33.28 -5.17
C LYS A 240 -24.51 -34.62 -4.81
N GLU A 241 -24.22 -35.13 -3.61
CA GLU A 241 -24.79 -36.38 -3.17
C GLU A 241 -26.33 -36.28 -2.97
N LEU A 242 -26.80 -35.17 -2.38
CA LEU A 242 -28.24 -34.88 -2.26
C LEU A 242 -28.94 -34.79 -3.62
N LEU A 243 -28.32 -34.09 -4.57
CA LEU A 243 -28.87 -34.01 -5.95
C LEU A 243 -28.94 -35.39 -6.60
N ARG A 244 -27.89 -36.22 -6.46
CA ARG A 244 -27.90 -37.61 -6.98
C ARG A 244 -29.02 -38.45 -6.37
N GLN A 245 -29.19 -38.38 -5.04
CA GLN A 245 -30.25 -39.11 -4.34
C GLN A 245 -31.65 -38.64 -4.77
N ALA A 246 -31.82 -37.30 -4.99
CA ALA A 246 -33.08 -36.77 -5.48
C ALA A 246 -33.42 -37.21 -6.93
N GLU A 247 -32.39 -37.33 -7.78
CA GLU A 247 -32.56 -37.85 -9.16
C GLU A 247 -32.89 -39.35 -9.15
N GLU A 248 -32.20 -40.16 -8.33
CA GLU A 248 -32.48 -41.59 -8.17
C GLU A 248 -33.88 -41.84 -7.64
N ALA A 249 -34.33 -41.02 -6.65
CA ALA A 249 -35.70 -41.11 -6.12
C ALA A 249 -36.77 -40.80 -7.17
N LYS A 250 -36.54 -39.75 -7.98
CA LYS A 250 -37.46 -39.41 -9.11
C LYS A 250 -37.50 -40.52 -10.16
N ALA A 251 -36.34 -41.11 -10.49
CA ALA A 251 -36.26 -42.22 -11.43
C ALA A 251 -36.98 -43.49 -10.93
N GLN A 252 -36.93 -43.76 -9.62
CA GLN A 252 -37.67 -44.84 -8.98
C GLN A 252 -39.17 -44.61 -8.97
N GLN A 253 -39.64 -43.39 -8.68
CA GLN A 253 -41.02 -43.02 -8.74
C GLN A 253 -41.63 -43.19 -10.16
N SER A 254 -40.89 -42.73 -11.18
CA SER A 254 -41.36 -42.87 -12.58
C SER A 254 -41.39 -44.33 -13.06
N ARG A 255 -40.49 -45.21 -12.53
CA ARG A 255 -40.56 -46.66 -12.81
C ARG A 255 -41.73 -47.34 -12.12
N ASN A 256 -42.06 -46.94 -10.90
CA ASN A 256 -43.23 -47.50 -10.18
C ASN A 256 -44.54 -47.07 -10.80
N SER A 257 -44.71 -45.81 -11.23
CA SER A 257 -45.93 -45.38 -11.92
C SER A 257 -46.16 -46.07 -13.28
N ASN A 258 -45.09 -46.32 -14.04
CA ASN A 258 -45.18 -47.07 -15.30
C ASN A 258 -45.54 -48.56 -15.09
N ASN A 259 -45.16 -49.18 -13.97
CA ASN A 259 -45.54 -50.55 -13.64
C ASN A 259 -47.02 -50.68 -13.17
N GLU A 260 -47.56 -49.63 -12.52
CA GLU A 260 -48.97 -49.66 -12.12
C GLU A 260 -49.90 -49.51 -13.32
N ASP A 261 -49.54 -48.79 -14.38
CA ASP A 261 -50.30 -48.65 -15.60
C ASP A 261 -50.30 -49.93 -16.47
N GLU A 262 -49.27 -50.80 -16.33
CA GLU A 262 -49.18 -52.05 -17.10
C GLU A 262 -50.03 -53.23 -16.51
N PHE A 263 -50.48 -53.08 -15.25
CA PHE A 263 -51.35 -54.10 -14.60
C PHE A 263 -52.85 -53.81 -14.73
N LEU A 264 -53.25 -52.76 -15.45
CA LEU A 264 -54.66 -52.35 -15.61
C LEU A 264 -55.29 -52.72 -16.99
N TYR A 265 -54.64 -53.62 -17.76
CA TYR A 265 -55.24 -54.16 -19.02
C TYR A 265 -55.33 -55.66 -18.98
#